data_455a4b50b9bc3c6ad9f3c7aa9acbc21f
#
_entry.id   455a4b50b9bc3c6ad9f3c7aa9acbc21f
#
_cell.length_a   1.000
_cell.length_b   1.000
_cell.length_c   1.000
_cell.angle_alpha   90.00
_cell.angle_beta   90.00
_cell.angle_gamma   90.00
#
_symmetry.space_group_name_H-M   'P 1'
#
loop_
_entity.id
_entity.type
_entity.pdbx_description
1 polymer ?
#
loop_
_entity_poly.entity_id
_entity_poly.type
_entity_poly.pdbx_seq_one_letter_code
_entity_poly.pdbx_strand_id
1 'polypeptide(L)'
;VTVAADPVTFLPRRGDLELRGVEFHYPGAEKPVICGVNLIARPGEITAVIGSTGSGKTTLLNLVPRLFDATAGAVLVDGVDVRDVDPALLSRVVGIVPQKPYLFTGTVASNLRYGNPDATDEELWTALDVAQARGFVERMTGGLDAPIAQGGSNVSGGQRQRLAIARLLVRRPEIYLFDDSFSALDYSTDAALRAALAHQIADATVVIVAQRVSTIRDADRIVVLDDGLVVGTGTHHELMDGNPTYREIVLSQLTEQEAAA
;
A
#
# COMPACT_ATOMS: atom_id res chain seq x y z
N VAL A 1 2.18 6.58 -20.20
CA VAL A 1 3.44 6.77 -19.45
C VAL A 1 4.58 6.76 -20.46
N THR A 2 5.34 7.85 -20.54
CA THR A 2 6.54 7.98 -21.40
C THR A 2 7.74 8.25 -20.52
N VAL A 3 8.88 7.60 -20.79
CA VAL A 3 10.13 7.82 -20.06
C VAL A 3 10.69 9.20 -20.44
N ALA A 4 11.18 9.98 -19.46
CA ALA A 4 11.86 11.24 -19.71
C ALA A 4 13.12 11.00 -20.59
N ALA A 5 13.49 12.00 -21.42
CA ALA A 5 14.64 11.87 -22.29
C ALA A 5 15.98 11.80 -21.51
N ASP A 6 16.03 12.45 -20.34
CA ASP A 6 17.16 12.43 -19.41
C ASP A 6 16.62 12.18 -17.99
N PRO A 7 16.31 10.91 -17.64
CA PRO A 7 15.68 10.61 -16.38
C PRO A 7 16.67 10.71 -15.21
N VAL A 8 16.17 11.15 -14.08
CA VAL A 8 16.91 11.18 -12.81
C VAL A 8 17.22 9.74 -12.37
N THR A 9 18.51 9.42 -12.28
CA THR A 9 19.00 8.07 -11.92
C THR A 9 19.44 7.93 -10.46
N PHE A 10 19.31 9.00 -9.67
CA PHE A 10 19.64 9.00 -8.24
C PHE A 10 18.59 9.78 -7.45
N LEU A 11 18.12 9.19 -6.34
CA LEU A 11 17.29 9.83 -5.32
C LEU A 11 17.99 9.77 -3.97
N PRO A 12 17.76 10.74 -3.06
CA PRO A 12 18.32 10.72 -1.70
C PRO A 12 17.92 9.51 -0.86
N ARG A 13 16.88 8.80 -1.27
CA ARG A 13 16.32 7.60 -0.62
C ARG A 13 15.87 7.87 0.83
N ARG A 14 15.27 9.02 1.05
CA ARG A 14 14.67 9.39 2.34
C ARG A 14 13.29 8.77 2.50
N GLY A 15 12.59 8.55 1.37
CA GLY A 15 11.23 8.05 1.34
C GLY A 15 10.16 9.14 1.50
N ASP A 16 10.49 10.41 1.32
CA ASP A 16 9.48 11.47 1.33
C ASP A 16 8.53 11.32 0.14
N LEU A 17 7.22 11.28 0.41
CA LEU A 17 6.18 11.25 -0.62
C LEU A 17 5.30 12.49 -0.50
N GLU A 18 5.14 13.21 -1.60
CA GLU A 18 4.27 14.38 -1.67
C GLU A 18 3.45 14.40 -2.95
N LEU A 19 2.15 14.65 -2.81
CA LEU A 19 1.23 14.94 -3.91
C LEU A 19 0.87 16.40 -3.84
N ARG A 20 1.06 17.14 -4.96
CA ARG A 20 0.79 18.59 -5.06
C ARG A 20 -0.27 18.85 -6.10
N GLY A 21 -1.47 19.19 -5.67
CA GLY A 21 -2.58 19.54 -6.57
C GLY A 21 -2.86 18.47 -7.62
N VAL A 22 -2.73 17.20 -7.25
CA VAL A 22 -2.81 16.08 -8.19
C VAL A 22 -4.22 15.91 -8.72
N GLU A 23 -4.34 15.91 -10.06
CA GLU A 23 -5.56 15.54 -10.77
C GLU A 23 -5.32 14.33 -11.66
N PHE A 24 -6.35 13.53 -11.84
CA PHE A 24 -6.30 12.40 -12.75
C PHE A 24 -7.64 12.11 -13.41
N HIS A 25 -7.59 11.96 -14.75
CA HIS A 25 -8.67 11.47 -15.58
C HIS A 25 -8.27 10.17 -16.27
N TYR A 26 -9.15 9.18 -16.25
CA TYR A 26 -8.97 8.04 -17.16
C TYR A 26 -9.25 8.50 -18.61
N PRO A 27 -8.52 7.94 -19.59
CA PRO A 27 -8.78 8.24 -21.00
C PRO A 27 -10.26 8.01 -21.36
N GLY A 28 -10.91 9.05 -21.90
CA GLY A 28 -12.33 9.00 -22.27
C GLY A 28 -13.32 9.23 -21.14
N ALA A 29 -12.88 9.44 -19.89
CA ALA A 29 -13.77 9.81 -18.80
C ALA A 29 -14.17 11.29 -18.88
N GLU A 30 -15.46 11.59 -18.62
CA GLU A 30 -15.97 12.97 -18.62
C GLU A 30 -15.55 13.76 -17.38
N LYS A 31 -15.31 13.06 -16.27
CA LYS A 31 -14.96 13.69 -14.97
C LYS A 31 -13.65 13.16 -14.43
N PRO A 32 -12.89 13.98 -13.68
CA PRO A 32 -11.71 13.54 -12.97
C PRO A 32 -12.10 12.53 -11.89
N VAL A 33 -11.23 11.54 -11.68
CA VAL A 33 -11.33 10.57 -10.57
C VAL A 33 -10.56 11.08 -9.35
N ILE A 34 -9.56 11.92 -9.57
CA ILE A 34 -8.77 12.61 -8.54
C ILE A 34 -8.78 14.10 -8.86
N CYS A 35 -9.11 14.93 -7.88
CA CYS A 35 -9.41 16.34 -8.04
C CYS A 35 -8.56 17.21 -7.10
N GLY A 36 -7.39 17.68 -7.54
CA GLY A 36 -6.57 18.64 -6.81
C GLY A 36 -6.03 18.11 -5.46
N VAL A 37 -5.72 16.82 -5.36
CA VAL A 37 -5.31 16.19 -4.11
C VAL A 37 -3.93 16.68 -3.67
N ASN A 38 -3.85 17.12 -2.40
CA ASN A 38 -2.62 17.38 -1.68
C ASN A 38 -2.45 16.37 -0.55
N LEU A 39 -1.29 15.71 -0.49
CA LEU A 39 -0.97 14.72 0.53
C LEU A 39 0.53 14.72 0.77
N ILE A 40 0.94 14.61 2.04
CA ILE A 40 2.32 14.40 2.44
C ILE A 40 2.36 13.16 3.33
N ALA A 41 3.22 12.19 2.98
CA ALA A 41 3.55 11.05 3.82
C ALA A 41 5.07 11.03 4.05
N ARG A 42 5.48 10.77 5.29
CA ARG A 42 6.88 10.87 5.74
C ARG A 42 7.41 9.55 6.25
N PRO A 43 8.73 9.36 6.21
CA PRO A 43 9.40 8.25 6.88
C PRO A 43 9.04 8.18 8.36
N GLY A 44 8.79 6.97 8.85
CA GLY A 44 8.38 6.73 10.22
C GLY A 44 6.91 7.01 10.52
N GLU A 45 6.12 7.45 9.52
CA GLU A 45 4.68 7.72 9.69
C GLU A 45 3.84 6.74 8.85
N ILE A 46 2.71 6.33 9.41
CA ILE A 46 1.66 5.61 8.70
C ILE A 46 0.59 6.61 8.28
N THR A 47 0.47 6.82 6.98
CA THR A 47 -0.63 7.61 6.39
C THR A 47 -1.70 6.66 5.86
N ALA A 48 -2.92 6.77 6.36
CA ALA A 48 -4.05 6.00 5.89
C ALA A 48 -4.92 6.82 4.94
N VAL A 49 -5.50 6.18 3.93
CA VAL A 49 -6.50 6.78 3.03
C VAL A 49 -7.78 5.97 3.12
N ILE A 50 -8.87 6.61 3.52
CA ILE A 50 -10.21 6.03 3.63
C ILE A 50 -11.21 6.82 2.80
N GLY A 51 -12.32 6.19 2.44
CA GLY A 51 -13.42 6.79 1.69
C GLY A 51 -14.34 5.72 1.11
N SER A 52 -15.46 6.13 0.54
CA SER A 52 -16.44 5.25 -0.09
C SER A 52 -15.84 4.44 -1.26
N THR A 53 -16.51 3.36 -1.64
CA THR A 53 -16.15 2.62 -2.86
C THR A 53 -16.27 3.54 -4.08
N GLY A 54 -15.24 3.58 -4.92
CA GLY A 54 -15.22 4.46 -6.09
C GLY A 54 -14.67 5.87 -5.82
N SER A 55 -14.33 6.25 -4.58
CA SER A 55 -13.80 7.59 -4.27
C SER A 55 -12.40 7.90 -4.85
N GLY A 56 -11.75 6.95 -5.52
CA GLY A 56 -10.45 7.17 -6.19
C GLY A 56 -9.22 6.66 -5.44
N LYS A 57 -9.35 6.00 -4.27
CA LYS A 57 -8.21 5.57 -3.42
C LYS A 57 -7.16 4.74 -4.16
N THR A 58 -7.58 3.66 -4.82
CA THR A 58 -6.70 2.81 -5.64
C THR A 58 -6.04 3.60 -6.77
N THR A 59 -6.79 4.49 -7.41
CA THR A 59 -6.27 5.36 -8.47
C THR A 59 -5.18 6.28 -7.92
N LEU A 60 -5.42 6.93 -6.77
CA LEU A 60 -4.45 7.79 -6.11
C LEU A 60 -3.16 7.02 -5.80
N LEU A 61 -3.29 5.83 -5.24
CA LEU A 61 -2.13 4.99 -4.90
C LEU A 61 -1.32 4.59 -6.15
N ASN A 62 -1.99 4.29 -7.26
CA ASN A 62 -1.36 3.85 -8.50
C ASN A 62 -0.59 4.97 -9.23
N LEU A 63 -0.81 6.25 -8.90
CA LEU A 63 -0.04 7.36 -9.42
C LEU A 63 1.39 7.40 -8.82
N VAL A 64 1.57 6.89 -7.59
CA VAL A 64 2.86 6.95 -6.90
C VAL A 64 3.93 6.07 -7.58
N PRO A 65 3.70 4.77 -7.85
CA PRO A 65 4.64 3.94 -8.63
C PRO A 65 4.57 4.24 -10.13
N ARG A 66 3.83 5.29 -10.52
CA ARG A 66 3.67 5.73 -11.91
C ARG A 66 3.08 4.67 -12.83
N LEU A 67 2.07 3.92 -12.36
CA LEU A 67 1.27 3.06 -13.25
C LEU A 67 0.41 3.90 -14.21
N PHE A 68 0.10 5.14 -13.81
CA PHE A 68 -0.51 6.20 -14.60
C PHE A 68 0.23 7.51 -14.33
N ASP A 69 0.27 8.41 -15.31
CA ASP A 69 0.75 9.79 -15.10
C ASP A 69 -0.41 10.68 -14.63
N ALA A 70 -0.19 11.52 -13.63
CA ALA A 70 -1.14 12.56 -13.23
C ALA A 70 -1.44 13.48 -14.43
N THR A 71 -2.72 13.86 -14.60
CA THR A 71 -3.13 14.74 -15.69
C THR A 71 -2.87 16.21 -15.37
N ALA A 72 -2.83 16.56 -14.08
CA ALA A 72 -2.36 17.86 -13.57
C ALA A 72 -1.71 17.69 -12.21
N GLY A 73 -0.95 18.69 -11.76
CA GLY A 73 -0.18 18.62 -10.52
C GLY A 73 1.05 17.74 -10.63
N ALA A 74 1.60 17.33 -9.48
CA ALA A 74 2.83 16.55 -9.41
C ALA A 74 2.77 15.52 -8.27
N VAL A 75 3.30 14.33 -8.53
CA VAL A 75 3.63 13.31 -7.53
C VAL A 75 5.13 13.32 -7.34
N LEU A 76 5.60 13.62 -6.13
CA LEU A 76 7.01 13.78 -5.83
C LEU A 76 7.48 12.69 -4.90
N VAL A 77 8.59 12.05 -5.24
CA VAL A 77 9.35 11.14 -4.39
C VAL A 77 10.70 11.79 -4.10
N ASP A 78 11.02 12.00 -2.83
CA ASP A 78 12.22 12.73 -2.40
C ASP A 78 12.38 14.12 -3.07
N GLY A 79 11.24 14.77 -3.35
CA GLY A 79 11.20 16.09 -3.98
C GLY A 79 11.31 16.08 -5.51
N VAL A 80 11.48 14.90 -6.15
CA VAL A 80 11.57 14.75 -7.60
C VAL A 80 10.24 14.22 -8.14
N ASP A 81 9.73 14.84 -9.22
CA ASP A 81 8.53 14.36 -9.90
C ASP A 81 8.76 12.94 -10.45
N VAL A 82 7.83 12.03 -10.17
CA VAL A 82 7.94 10.63 -10.62
C VAL A 82 8.01 10.51 -12.14
N ARG A 83 7.56 11.53 -12.88
CA ARG A 83 7.65 11.58 -14.35
C ARG A 83 9.09 11.76 -14.84
N ASP A 84 9.94 12.35 -14.02
CA ASP A 84 11.34 12.63 -14.33
C ASP A 84 12.29 11.55 -13.77
N VAL A 85 11.80 10.63 -12.93
CA VAL A 85 12.61 9.56 -12.32
C VAL A 85 12.74 8.38 -13.29
N ASP A 86 13.94 7.78 -13.31
CA ASP A 86 14.16 6.50 -14.00
C ASP A 86 13.20 5.42 -13.47
N PRO A 87 12.44 4.73 -14.33
CA PRO A 87 11.45 3.76 -13.89
C PRO A 87 12.02 2.61 -13.05
N ALA A 88 13.24 2.17 -13.32
CA ALA A 88 13.88 1.11 -12.53
C ALA A 88 14.30 1.62 -11.14
N LEU A 89 14.73 2.89 -11.04
CA LEU A 89 14.99 3.54 -9.77
C LEU A 89 13.69 3.74 -8.98
N LEU A 90 12.65 4.31 -9.59
CA LEU A 90 11.34 4.50 -8.95
C LEU A 90 10.80 3.18 -8.42
N SER A 91 10.88 2.13 -9.25
CA SER A 91 10.41 0.82 -8.86
C SER A 91 11.20 0.21 -7.69
N ARG A 92 12.44 0.60 -7.43
CA ARG A 92 13.22 0.18 -6.25
C ARG A 92 12.81 0.94 -4.98
N VAL A 93 12.52 2.23 -5.12
CA VAL A 93 12.18 3.12 -4.00
C VAL A 93 10.73 2.94 -3.55
N VAL A 94 9.81 2.73 -4.48
CA VAL A 94 8.37 2.59 -4.21
C VAL A 94 7.92 1.15 -4.43
N GLY A 95 7.32 0.54 -3.42
CA GLY A 95 6.74 -0.79 -3.53
C GLY A 95 5.25 -0.79 -3.22
N ILE A 96 4.48 -1.58 -3.96
CA ILE A 96 3.03 -1.67 -3.80
C ILE A 96 2.55 -3.12 -3.65
N VAL A 97 1.66 -3.36 -2.69
CA VAL A 97 0.82 -4.56 -2.64
C VAL A 97 -0.57 -4.17 -3.12
N PRO A 98 -1.01 -4.63 -4.29
CA PRO A 98 -2.32 -4.30 -4.82
C PRO A 98 -3.45 -5.07 -4.10
N GLN A 99 -4.67 -4.59 -4.22
CA GLN A 99 -5.87 -5.22 -3.65
C GLN A 99 -6.02 -6.69 -4.08
N LYS A 100 -5.70 -7.00 -5.34
CA LYS A 100 -5.71 -8.36 -5.89
C LYS A 100 -4.30 -8.75 -6.31
N PRO A 101 -3.48 -9.28 -5.39
CA PRO A 101 -2.12 -9.64 -5.71
C PRO A 101 -2.06 -10.86 -6.64
N TYR A 102 -1.07 -10.83 -7.53
CA TYR A 102 -0.78 -11.92 -8.45
C TYR A 102 0.47 -12.68 -8.00
N LEU A 103 0.38 -14.01 -8.00
CA LEU A 103 1.52 -14.89 -7.82
C LEU A 103 1.86 -15.58 -9.14
N PHE A 104 3.15 -15.67 -9.43
CA PHE A 104 3.64 -16.30 -10.65
C PHE A 104 3.77 -17.82 -10.46
N THR A 105 3.65 -18.56 -11.54
CA THR A 105 3.94 -20.00 -11.54
C THR A 105 5.39 -20.22 -11.14
N GLY A 106 5.61 -21.12 -10.19
CA GLY A 106 6.94 -21.41 -9.64
C GLY A 106 6.84 -21.95 -8.23
N THR A 107 7.72 -21.51 -7.34
CA THR A 107 7.72 -21.88 -5.91
C THR A 107 7.40 -20.68 -5.04
N VAL A 108 7.20 -20.90 -3.73
CA VAL A 108 7.11 -19.83 -2.75
C VAL A 108 8.37 -18.96 -2.82
N ALA A 109 9.56 -19.59 -2.75
CA ALA A 109 10.84 -18.88 -2.83
C ALA A 109 10.98 -18.05 -4.10
N SER A 110 10.68 -18.62 -5.28
CA SER A 110 10.77 -17.88 -6.54
C SER A 110 9.85 -16.66 -6.56
N ASN A 111 8.64 -16.77 -5.99
CA ASN A 111 7.70 -15.65 -5.86
C ASN A 111 8.22 -14.55 -4.94
N LEU A 112 8.86 -14.88 -3.83
CA LEU A 112 9.43 -13.90 -2.92
C LEU A 112 10.66 -13.22 -3.54
N ARG A 113 11.50 -13.97 -4.24
CA ARG A 113 12.70 -13.45 -4.94
C ARG A 113 12.40 -12.53 -6.12
N TYR A 114 11.15 -12.41 -6.58
CA TYR A 114 10.77 -11.27 -7.43
C TYR A 114 10.97 -9.91 -6.74
N GLY A 115 10.94 -9.88 -5.41
CA GLY A 115 11.28 -8.68 -4.63
C GLY A 115 12.77 -8.37 -4.64
N ASN A 116 13.60 -9.40 -4.42
CA ASN A 116 15.06 -9.35 -4.47
C ASN A 116 15.59 -10.73 -4.90
N PRO A 117 16.18 -10.86 -6.12
CA PRO A 117 16.70 -12.14 -6.63
C PRO A 117 17.80 -12.76 -5.77
N ASP A 118 18.58 -11.93 -5.06
CA ASP A 118 19.73 -12.37 -4.26
C ASP A 118 19.36 -12.67 -2.79
N ALA A 119 18.07 -12.57 -2.43
CA ALA A 119 17.63 -12.83 -1.07
C ALA A 119 17.92 -14.28 -0.64
N THR A 120 18.52 -14.41 0.54
CA THR A 120 18.80 -15.72 1.16
C THR A 120 17.51 -16.35 1.67
N ASP A 121 17.51 -17.67 1.88
CA ASP A 121 16.36 -18.37 2.46
C ASP A 121 16.00 -17.84 3.85
N GLU A 122 16.98 -17.42 4.66
CA GLU A 122 16.76 -16.81 5.97
C GLU A 122 16.01 -15.49 5.86
N GLU A 123 16.34 -14.64 4.88
CA GLU A 123 15.63 -13.40 4.61
C GLU A 123 14.19 -13.67 4.12
N LEU A 124 13.99 -14.73 3.32
CA LEU A 124 12.65 -15.15 2.90
C LEU A 124 11.81 -15.59 4.11
N TRP A 125 12.36 -16.40 4.99
CA TRP A 125 11.67 -16.83 6.20
C TRP A 125 11.36 -15.66 7.14
N THR A 126 12.28 -14.74 7.30
CA THR A 126 12.05 -13.49 8.07
C THR A 126 10.88 -12.68 7.51
N ALA A 127 10.83 -12.50 6.19
CA ALA A 127 9.73 -11.81 5.54
C ALA A 127 8.39 -12.56 5.69
N LEU A 128 8.41 -13.89 5.65
CA LEU A 128 7.24 -14.74 5.88
C LEU A 128 6.74 -14.66 7.33
N ASP A 129 7.65 -14.55 8.30
CA ASP A 129 7.29 -14.34 9.72
C ASP A 129 6.55 -13.02 9.89
N VAL A 130 7.11 -11.92 9.41
CA VAL A 130 6.48 -10.60 9.48
C VAL A 130 5.13 -10.59 8.77
N ALA A 131 5.05 -11.22 7.58
CA ALA A 131 3.80 -11.34 6.82
C ALA A 131 2.79 -12.34 7.42
N GLN A 132 3.06 -12.93 8.61
CA GLN A 132 2.24 -13.97 9.24
C GLN A 132 2.00 -15.18 8.31
N ALA A 133 2.96 -15.47 7.46
CA ALA A 133 2.85 -16.50 6.41
C ALA A 133 3.66 -17.76 6.72
N ARG A 134 4.65 -17.70 7.61
CA ARG A 134 5.54 -18.82 7.93
C ARG A 134 4.77 -20.11 8.26
N GLY A 135 3.82 -20.03 9.18
CA GLY A 135 3.12 -21.22 9.66
C GLY A 135 2.34 -22.00 8.59
N PHE A 136 1.79 -21.33 7.56
CA PHE A 136 1.18 -22.08 6.48
C PHE A 136 2.18 -22.56 5.44
N VAL A 137 3.26 -21.79 5.17
CA VAL A 137 4.31 -22.22 4.23
C VAL A 137 5.04 -23.46 4.75
N GLU A 138 5.35 -23.54 6.04
CA GLU A 138 5.95 -24.72 6.66
C GLU A 138 5.07 -25.97 6.54
N ARG A 139 3.74 -25.80 6.53
CA ARG A 139 2.79 -26.91 6.32
C ARG A 139 2.61 -27.29 4.86
N MET A 140 3.06 -26.48 3.90
CA MET A 140 3.04 -26.86 2.49
C MET A 140 4.15 -27.88 2.21
N THR A 141 3.85 -28.91 1.43
CA THR A 141 4.85 -29.88 1.00
C THR A 141 5.95 -29.17 0.21
N GLY A 142 7.16 -29.17 0.74
CA GLY A 142 8.33 -28.49 0.17
C GLY A 142 8.62 -27.12 0.79
N GLY A 143 7.79 -26.56 1.67
CA GLY A 143 8.07 -25.28 2.34
C GLY A 143 8.33 -24.14 1.35
N LEU A 144 9.54 -23.60 1.31
CA LEU A 144 9.94 -22.57 0.33
C LEU A 144 9.90 -23.07 -1.13
N ASP A 145 10.13 -24.37 -1.35
CA ASP A 145 10.05 -25.00 -2.67
C ASP A 145 8.63 -25.47 -3.04
N ALA A 146 7.66 -25.26 -2.16
CA ALA A 146 6.27 -25.60 -2.43
C ALA A 146 5.76 -24.91 -3.71
N PRO A 147 5.07 -25.66 -4.60
CA PRO A 147 4.65 -25.11 -5.88
C PRO A 147 3.52 -24.08 -5.72
N ILE A 148 3.63 -22.99 -6.47
CA ILE A 148 2.60 -21.97 -6.64
C ILE A 148 2.08 -22.06 -8.08
N ALA A 149 0.79 -22.27 -8.24
CA ALA A 149 0.14 -22.27 -9.55
C ALA A 149 -0.06 -20.83 -10.05
N GLN A 150 -0.31 -20.67 -11.35
CA GLN A 150 -0.56 -19.38 -11.97
C GLN A 150 -1.68 -18.60 -11.25
N GLY A 151 -1.39 -17.33 -10.94
CA GLY A 151 -2.28 -16.46 -10.17
C GLY A 151 -2.46 -16.87 -8.72
N GLY A 152 -1.71 -17.88 -8.22
CA GLY A 152 -1.87 -18.41 -6.86
C GLY A 152 -3.20 -19.14 -6.67
N SER A 153 -3.70 -19.85 -7.69
CA SER A 153 -4.99 -20.54 -7.64
C SER A 153 -5.04 -21.70 -6.63
N ASN A 154 -3.88 -22.21 -6.22
CA ASN A 154 -3.74 -23.30 -5.24
C ASN A 154 -3.52 -22.80 -3.80
N VAL A 155 -3.61 -21.50 -3.55
CA VAL A 155 -3.56 -20.89 -2.21
C VAL A 155 -4.79 -20.01 -1.97
N SER A 156 -5.20 -19.86 -0.70
CA SER A 156 -6.36 -19.01 -0.36
C SER A 156 -6.08 -17.52 -0.64
N GLY A 157 -7.13 -16.69 -0.68
CA GLY A 157 -7.00 -15.24 -0.85
C GLY A 157 -6.10 -14.61 0.19
N GLY A 158 -6.31 -14.94 1.47
CA GLY A 158 -5.47 -14.42 2.57
C GLY A 158 -4.02 -14.94 2.53
N GLN A 159 -3.79 -16.20 2.09
CA GLN A 159 -2.44 -16.72 1.87
C GLN A 159 -1.74 -15.99 0.74
N ARG A 160 -2.44 -15.76 -0.38
CA ARG A 160 -1.92 -15.01 -1.54
C ARG A 160 -1.53 -13.60 -1.14
N GLN A 161 -2.38 -12.94 -0.35
CA GLN A 161 -2.13 -11.58 0.15
C GLN A 161 -0.86 -11.53 1.01
N ARG A 162 -0.73 -12.46 1.97
CA ARG A 162 0.46 -12.54 2.84
C ARG A 162 1.74 -12.85 2.08
N LEU A 163 1.70 -13.70 1.05
CA LEU A 163 2.86 -13.94 0.17
C LEU A 163 3.24 -12.70 -0.64
N ALA A 164 2.27 -11.91 -1.09
CA ALA A 164 2.55 -10.64 -1.77
C ALA A 164 3.15 -9.59 -0.82
N ILE A 165 2.69 -9.54 0.42
CA ILE A 165 3.29 -8.68 1.47
C ILE A 165 4.73 -9.14 1.76
N ALA A 166 4.96 -10.45 1.95
CA ALA A 166 6.30 -11.00 2.14
C ALA A 166 7.25 -10.66 0.98
N ARG A 167 6.78 -10.76 -0.27
CA ARG A 167 7.54 -10.33 -1.47
C ARG A 167 7.96 -8.87 -1.37
N LEU A 168 7.05 -7.98 -0.94
CA LEU A 168 7.35 -6.56 -0.78
C LEU A 168 8.37 -6.33 0.34
N LEU A 169 8.27 -7.06 1.46
CA LEU A 169 9.23 -6.99 2.56
C LEU A 169 10.63 -7.45 2.15
N VAL A 170 10.73 -8.50 1.31
CA VAL A 170 12.02 -8.96 0.73
C VAL A 170 12.67 -7.87 -0.12
N ARG A 171 11.86 -7.05 -0.80
CA ARG A 171 12.32 -5.96 -1.67
C ARG A 171 12.89 -4.77 -0.89
N ARG A 172 12.37 -4.47 0.32
CA ARG A 172 12.79 -3.37 1.21
C ARG A 172 12.80 -1.99 0.52
N PRO A 173 11.67 -1.53 -0.06
CA PRO A 173 11.59 -0.17 -0.59
C PRO A 173 11.57 0.87 0.54
N GLU A 174 11.78 2.15 0.21
CA GLU A 174 11.65 3.27 1.14
C GLU A 174 10.18 3.68 1.37
N ILE A 175 9.31 3.46 0.36
CA ILE A 175 7.88 3.77 0.42
C ILE A 175 7.08 2.49 0.19
N TYR A 176 6.28 2.12 1.18
CA TYR A 176 5.37 0.98 1.16
C TYR A 176 3.94 1.42 0.91
N LEU A 177 3.32 0.90 -0.13
CA LEU A 177 1.93 1.17 -0.48
C LEU A 177 1.10 -0.11 -0.32
N PHE A 178 0.02 -0.04 0.44
CA PHE A 178 -0.90 -1.16 0.66
C PHE A 178 -2.30 -0.76 0.18
N ASP A 179 -2.74 -1.34 -0.93
CA ASP A 179 -4.07 -1.10 -1.48
C ASP A 179 -5.05 -2.16 -0.98
N ASP A 180 -5.82 -1.83 0.05
CA ASP A 180 -6.81 -2.71 0.71
C ASP A 180 -6.27 -4.13 1.03
N SER A 181 -4.97 -4.17 1.35
CA SER A 181 -4.19 -5.41 1.40
C SER A 181 -4.46 -6.26 2.64
N PHE A 182 -5.26 -5.78 3.57
CA PHE A 182 -5.59 -6.45 4.83
C PHE A 182 -7.02 -7.01 4.86
N SER A 183 -7.86 -6.62 3.91
CA SER A 183 -9.30 -6.96 3.89
C SER A 183 -9.60 -8.47 3.75
N ALA A 184 -8.70 -9.23 3.13
CA ALA A 184 -8.83 -10.68 2.98
C ALA A 184 -8.37 -11.49 4.20
N LEU A 185 -7.90 -10.81 5.27
CA LEU A 185 -7.40 -11.42 6.49
C LEU A 185 -8.47 -11.44 7.59
N ASP A 186 -8.41 -12.44 8.46
CA ASP A 186 -9.15 -12.42 9.72
C ASP A 186 -8.55 -11.39 10.69
N TYR A 187 -9.36 -10.96 11.67
CA TYR A 187 -8.97 -9.87 12.58
C TYR A 187 -7.68 -10.14 13.36
N SER A 188 -7.44 -11.38 13.79
CA SER A 188 -6.26 -11.73 14.58
C SER A 188 -5.00 -11.70 13.73
N THR A 189 -5.07 -12.23 12.51
CA THR A 189 -3.97 -12.19 11.54
C THR A 189 -3.69 -10.76 11.07
N ASP A 190 -4.72 -9.94 10.80
CA ASP A 190 -4.57 -8.53 10.45
C ASP A 190 -3.85 -7.74 11.57
N ALA A 191 -4.31 -7.86 12.81
CA ALA A 191 -3.69 -7.17 13.95
C ALA A 191 -2.22 -7.59 14.15
N ALA A 192 -1.92 -8.90 14.13
CA ALA A 192 -0.57 -9.41 14.27
C ALA A 192 0.35 -8.94 13.14
N LEU A 193 -0.15 -8.95 11.90
CA LEU A 193 0.58 -8.47 10.74
C LEU A 193 0.91 -6.99 10.84
N ARG A 194 -0.06 -6.14 11.20
CA ARG A 194 0.17 -4.69 11.35
C ARG A 194 1.17 -4.38 12.46
N ALA A 195 1.08 -5.07 13.59
CA ALA A 195 2.05 -4.93 14.67
C ALA A 195 3.48 -5.32 14.22
N ALA A 196 3.62 -6.42 13.49
CA ALA A 196 4.91 -6.86 12.95
C ALA A 196 5.45 -5.87 11.89
N LEU A 197 4.58 -5.37 11.01
CA LEU A 197 4.95 -4.36 10.01
C LEU A 197 5.44 -3.06 10.66
N ALA A 198 4.70 -2.53 11.63
CA ALA A 198 5.07 -1.29 12.33
C ALA A 198 6.47 -1.36 12.95
N HIS A 199 6.90 -2.55 13.39
CA HIS A 199 8.25 -2.76 13.90
C HIS A 199 9.29 -2.93 12.78
N GLN A 200 8.96 -3.72 11.74
CA GLN A 200 9.91 -4.09 10.68
C GLN A 200 10.24 -2.96 9.72
N ILE A 201 9.27 -2.06 9.49
CA ILE A 201 9.39 -0.95 8.53
C ILE A 201 9.21 0.41 9.23
N ALA A 202 9.63 0.50 10.50
CA ALA A 202 9.46 1.68 11.36
C ALA A 202 10.07 2.97 10.77
N ASP A 203 11.15 2.85 10.00
CA ASP A 203 11.85 3.99 9.39
C ASP A 203 11.36 4.32 7.97
N ALA A 204 10.43 3.53 7.44
CA ALA A 204 9.91 3.71 6.07
C ALA A 204 8.65 4.58 6.05
N THR A 205 8.33 5.09 4.87
CA THR A 205 7.03 5.73 4.62
C THR A 205 6.00 4.68 4.29
N VAL A 206 4.87 4.68 5.01
CA VAL A 206 3.81 3.70 4.82
C VAL A 206 2.51 4.41 4.45
N VAL A 207 1.93 4.04 3.31
CA VAL A 207 0.60 4.49 2.90
C VAL A 207 -0.34 3.30 2.80
N ILE A 208 -1.43 3.33 3.55
CA ILE A 208 -2.44 2.26 3.61
C ILE A 208 -3.77 2.77 3.08
N VAL A 209 -4.24 2.21 2.00
CA VAL A 209 -5.66 2.33 1.62
C VAL A 209 -6.42 1.21 2.32
N ALA A 210 -7.45 1.55 3.07
CA ALA A 210 -8.30 0.58 3.73
C ALA A 210 -9.78 0.95 3.62
N GLN A 211 -10.61 -0.09 3.65
CA GLN A 211 -12.05 0.03 3.77
C GLN A 211 -12.51 -0.11 5.22
N ARG A 212 -11.71 -0.80 6.07
CA ARG A 212 -12.02 -1.02 7.48
C ARG A 212 -11.39 0.05 8.37
N VAL A 213 -12.19 0.70 9.20
CA VAL A 213 -11.72 1.70 10.16
C VAL A 213 -10.74 1.08 11.16
N SER A 214 -10.99 -0.16 11.61
CA SER A 214 -10.10 -0.87 12.53
C SER A 214 -8.66 -1.03 12.02
N THR A 215 -8.46 -1.01 10.71
CA THR A 215 -7.14 -1.12 10.08
C THR A 215 -6.35 0.19 10.17
N ILE A 216 -7.03 1.34 10.25
CA ILE A 216 -6.42 2.67 10.12
C ILE A 216 -6.56 3.55 11.36
N ARG A 217 -7.26 3.08 12.39
CA ARG A 217 -7.55 3.86 13.60
C ARG A 217 -6.30 4.42 14.27
N ASP A 218 -5.23 3.63 14.26
CA ASP A 218 -3.97 3.95 14.93
C ASP A 218 -2.94 4.58 13.95
N ALA A 219 -3.37 4.98 12.74
CA ALA A 219 -2.50 5.67 11.79
C ALA A 219 -2.16 7.09 12.30
N ASP A 220 -0.93 7.53 12.07
CA ASP A 220 -0.46 8.88 12.44
C ASP A 220 -1.25 9.97 11.71
N ARG A 221 -1.70 9.66 10.50
CA ARG A 221 -2.51 10.54 9.66
C ARG A 221 -3.54 9.74 8.87
N ILE A 222 -4.77 10.21 8.89
CA ILE A 222 -5.86 9.67 8.06
C ILE A 222 -6.29 10.75 7.08
N VAL A 223 -6.39 10.39 5.82
CA VAL A 223 -6.91 11.22 4.72
C VAL A 223 -8.26 10.66 4.29
N VAL A 224 -9.29 11.47 4.38
CA VAL A 224 -10.66 11.10 3.96
C VAL A 224 -10.84 11.56 2.51
N LEU A 225 -11.04 10.60 1.63
CA LEU A 225 -11.25 10.85 0.19
C LEU A 225 -12.72 10.60 -0.16
N ASP A 226 -13.36 11.61 -0.76
CA ASP A 226 -14.73 11.52 -1.22
C ASP A 226 -14.85 12.15 -2.61
N ASP A 227 -15.43 11.43 -3.58
CA ASP A 227 -15.53 11.84 -5.00
C ASP A 227 -14.23 12.46 -5.56
N GLY A 228 -13.09 11.85 -5.26
CA GLY A 228 -11.78 12.33 -5.74
C GLY A 228 -11.21 13.53 -4.99
N LEU A 229 -11.90 14.08 -4.01
CA LEU A 229 -11.49 15.23 -3.20
C LEU A 229 -11.03 14.77 -1.80
N VAL A 230 -10.02 15.42 -1.24
CA VAL A 230 -9.68 15.30 0.18
C VAL A 230 -10.65 16.17 0.98
N VAL A 231 -11.56 15.51 1.71
CA VAL A 231 -12.59 16.20 2.55
C VAL A 231 -12.22 16.26 4.02
N GLY A 232 -11.11 15.62 4.41
CA GLY A 232 -10.58 15.70 5.77
C GLY A 232 -9.20 15.07 5.89
N THR A 233 -8.40 15.61 6.81
CA THR A 233 -7.09 15.06 7.18
C THR A 233 -6.87 15.27 8.66
N GLY A 234 -6.43 14.23 9.39
CA GLY A 234 -6.16 14.30 10.81
C GLY A 234 -5.96 12.91 11.41
N THR A 235 -5.89 12.82 12.73
CA THR A 235 -5.94 11.58 13.48
C THR A 235 -7.39 11.07 13.56
N HIS A 236 -7.57 9.83 14.02
CA HIS A 236 -8.90 9.27 14.26
C HIS A 236 -9.77 10.18 15.14
N HIS A 237 -9.24 10.67 16.25
CA HIS A 237 -9.97 11.53 17.20
C HIS A 237 -10.37 12.87 16.55
N GLU A 238 -9.44 13.55 15.89
CA GLU A 238 -9.71 14.83 15.23
C GLU A 238 -10.79 14.70 14.16
N LEU A 239 -10.76 13.61 13.38
CA LEU A 239 -11.75 13.37 12.34
C LEU A 239 -13.10 12.92 12.91
N MET A 240 -13.13 12.16 14.00
CA MET A 240 -14.38 11.82 14.70
C MET A 240 -15.08 13.06 15.24
N ASP A 241 -14.33 14.03 15.74
CA ASP A 241 -14.90 15.26 16.28
C ASP A 241 -15.31 16.25 15.20
N GLY A 242 -14.48 16.42 14.16
CA GLY A 242 -14.59 17.50 13.20
C GLY A 242 -15.09 17.14 11.81
N ASN A 243 -15.12 15.86 11.40
CA ASN A 243 -15.43 15.46 10.03
C ASN A 243 -16.69 14.59 9.94
N PRO A 244 -17.81 15.10 9.38
CA PRO A 244 -19.06 14.33 9.25
C PRO A 244 -18.92 13.10 8.36
N THR A 245 -18.21 13.19 7.24
CA THR A 245 -18.00 12.08 6.30
C THR A 245 -17.23 10.94 6.96
N TYR A 246 -16.15 11.26 7.72
CA TYR A 246 -15.40 10.25 8.46
C TYR A 246 -16.26 9.57 9.53
N ARG A 247 -17.02 10.36 10.28
CA ARG A 247 -17.92 9.83 11.31
C ARG A 247 -18.96 8.89 10.71
N GLU A 248 -19.55 9.24 9.58
CA GLU A 248 -20.50 8.37 8.87
C GLU A 248 -19.86 7.03 8.47
N ILE A 249 -18.64 7.06 7.92
CA ILE A 249 -17.89 5.84 7.58
C ILE A 249 -17.67 4.98 8.83
N VAL A 250 -17.23 5.58 9.93
CA VAL A 250 -17.00 4.86 11.22
C VAL A 250 -18.28 4.23 11.73
N LEU A 251 -19.36 5.00 11.83
CA LEU A 251 -20.65 4.52 12.36
C LEU A 251 -21.30 3.46 11.48
N SER A 252 -21.04 3.47 10.17
CA SER A 252 -21.53 2.42 9.26
C SER A 252 -20.84 1.06 9.47
N GLN A 253 -19.66 1.04 10.10
CA GLN A 253 -18.84 -0.17 10.26
C GLN A 253 -18.76 -0.69 11.68
N LEU A 254 -18.97 0.18 12.65
CA LEU A 254 -18.87 -0.13 14.08
C LEU A 254 -20.25 -0.03 14.74
N THR A 255 -20.49 -0.87 15.75
CA THR A 255 -21.59 -0.64 16.66
C THR A 255 -21.33 0.63 17.48
N GLU A 256 -22.36 1.30 17.97
CA GLU A 256 -22.20 2.53 18.79
C GLU A 256 -21.26 2.32 20.00
N GLN A 257 -21.20 1.11 20.57
CA GLN A 257 -20.30 0.77 21.66
C GLN A 257 -18.84 0.67 21.22
N GLU A 258 -18.56 0.18 20.02
CA GLU A 258 -17.21 0.09 19.44
C GLU A 258 -16.72 1.43 18.94
N ALA A 259 -17.61 2.33 18.51
CA ALA A 259 -17.28 3.69 18.09
C ALA A 259 -16.89 4.60 19.26
N ALA A 260 -17.37 4.32 20.47
CA ALA A 260 -17.12 5.11 21.67
C ALA A 260 -15.87 4.68 22.46
N ALA A 261 -15.27 3.54 22.14
CA ALA A 261 -14.05 3.01 22.75
C ALA A 261 -12.79 3.40 21.96
#